data_57c5dcbafeda14cd864a96e1e91addc2
#
_entry.id   57c5dcbafeda14cd864a96e1e91addc2
#
_cell.length_a   1.000
_cell.length_b   1.000
_cell.length_c   1.000
_cell.angle_alpha   90.00
_cell.angle_beta   90.00
_cell.angle_gamma   90.00
#
_symmetry.space_group_name_H-M   'P 1'
#
loop_
_entity.id
_entity.type
_entity.pdbx_description
1 polymer ?
#
loop_
_entity_poly.entity_id
_entity_poly.type
_entity_poly.pdbx_seq_one_letter_code
_entity_poly.pdbx_strand_id
1 'polypeptide(L)'
;EDGAPVAADEVLIRLQGSARALLAGERTALNFLQQLSGVATLTGLFVDAIEGTSARITDTRKTTPGWRQLQKWAVQLGGGVNHRMGLYDAVLIKENHAAAAGGVGQAVAKARLQNLDKRVPIFVETENLDEVRDALAEGPDRIMLDNMDAATMRQAVETIRASNQTIEIEATGGYTLETVREAAETGVDLISIGALTHSAPALDMSMLFTGK
;
A
#
# COMPACT_ATOMS: atom_id res chain seq x y z
N GLU A 1 -16.35 15.46 -7.31
CA GLU A 1 -15.27 14.72 -7.97
C GLU A 1 -14.69 13.71 -6.99
N ASP A 2 -14.39 12.48 -7.44
CA ASP A 2 -13.85 11.46 -6.56
C ASP A 2 -12.45 11.87 -6.05
N GLY A 3 -12.20 11.64 -4.76
CA GLY A 3 -10.97 12.08 -4.08
C GLY A 3 -10.96 13.54 -3.63
N ALA A 4 -11.99 14.32 -3.93
CA ALA A 4 -12.06 15.70 -3.45
C ALA A 4 -12.19 15.76 -1.91
N PRO A 5 -11.48 16.68 -1.24
CA PRO A 5 -11.67 16.93 0.17
C PRO A 5 -13.06 17.51 0.42
N VAL A 6 -13.67 17.12 1.54
CA VAL A 6 -15.02 17.54 1.89
C VAL A 6 -15.06 18.03 3.35
N ALA A 7 -15.95 18.99 3.62
CA ALA A 7 -16.18 19.51 4.96
C ALA A 7 -17.39 18.86 5.63
N ALA A 8 -17.50 18.99 6.94
CA ALA A 8 -18.69 18.60 7.68
C ALA A 8 -19.92 19.34 7.14
N ASP A 9 -21.06 18.63 7.07
CA ASP A 9 -22.34 19.14 6.57
C ASP A 9 -22.37 19.55 5.09
N GLU A 10 -21.32 19.18 4.32
CA GLU A 10 -21.27 19.43 2.89
C GLU A 10 -22.16 18.43 2.12
N VAL A 11 -22.86 18.94 1.09
CA VAL A 11 -23.67 18.10 0.20
C VAL A 11 -22.76 17.45 -0.84
N LEU A 12 -22.50 16.15 -0.69
CA LEU A 12 -21.62 15.40 -1.58
C LEU A 12 -22.30 15.00 -2.89
N ILE A 13 -23.55 14.54 -2.81
CA ILE A 13 -24.31 14.00 -3.95
C ILE A 13 -25.76 14.46 -3.84
N ARG A 14 -26.35 14.83 -4.99
CA ARG A 14 -27.78 15.06 -5.11
C ARG A 14 -28.40 13.94 -5.95
N LEU A 15 -29.42 13.28 -5.39
CA LEU A 15 -30.13 12.17 -6.03
C LEU A 15 -31.57 12.58 -6.33
N GLN A 16 -32.11 12.15 -7.47
CA GLN A 16 -33.52 12.34 -7.82
C GLN A 16 -34.12 11.01 -8.25
N GLY A 17 -35.28 10.68 -7.69
CA GLY A 17 -35.97 9.43 -7.98
C GLY A 17 -37.17 9.22 -7.07
N SER A 18 -37.83 8.06 -7.20
CA SER A 18 -38.90 7.72 -6.28
C SER A 18 -38.36 7.49 -4.86
N ALA A 19 -39.06 8.00 -3.84
CA ALA A 19 -38.67 7.80 -2.44
C ALA A 19 -38.45 6.31 -2.08
N ARG A 20 -39.28 5.42 -2.64
CA ARG A 20 -39.14 3.98 -2.43
C ARG A 20 -37.81 3.43 -2.95
N ALA A 21 -37.39 3.84 -4.14
CA ALA A 21 -36.12 3.39 -4.72
C ALA A 21 -34.92 3.96 -3.95
N LEU A 22 -34.97 5.24 -3.60
CA LEU A 22 -33.92 5.92 -2.82
C LEU A 22 -33.74 5.27 -1.46
N LEU A 23 -34.82 5.04 -0.69
CA LEU A 23 -34.76 4.38 0.61
C LEU A 23 -34.30 2.93 0.52
N ALA A 24 -34.67 2.20 -0.54
CA ALA A 24 -34.22 0.83 -0.73
C ALA A 24 -32.71 0.71 -1.00
N GLY A 25 -32.13 1.68 -1.71
CA GLY A 25 -30.71 1.71 -2.06
C GLY A 25 -29.81 2.40 -1.03
N GLU A 26 -30.38 3.25 -0.18
CA GLU A 26 -29.66 4.16 0.72
C GLU A 26 -28.55 3.47 1.52
N ARG A 27 -28.90 2.46 2.30
CA ARG A 27 -27.94 1.86 3.22
C ARG A 27 -26.78 1.19 2.49
N THR A 28 -27.05 0.53 1.38
CA THR A 28 -26.02 -0.11 0.57
C THR A 28 -25.08 0.95 -0.04
N ALA A 29 -25.63 2.01 -0.62
CA ALA A 29 -24.84 3.09 -1.22
C ALA A 29 -23.97 3.80 -0.16
N LEU A 30 -24.56 4.16 0.99
CA LEU A 30 -23.85 4.79 2.09
C LEU A 30 -22.73 3.89 2.64
N ASN A 31 -22.96 2.58 2.79
CA ASN A 31 -21.92 1.68 3.27
C ASN A 31 -20.67 1.68 2.36
N PHE A 32 -20.85 1.61 1.04
CA PHE A 32 -19.74 1.71 0.10
C PHE A 32 -19.05 3.07 0.19
N LEU A 33 -19.81 4.14 0.13
CA LEU A 33 -19.28 5.51 0.13
C LEU A 33 -18.51 5.79 1.42
N GLN A 34 -19.07 5.50 2.57
CA GLN A 34 -18.46 5.69 3.89
C GLN A 34 -17.14 4.93 4.04
N GLN A 35 -17.13 3.64 3.69
CA GLN A 35 -15.94 2.79 3.83
C GLN A 35 -14.82 3.21 2.87
N LEU A 36 -15.14 3.45 1.61
CA LEU A 36 -14.12 3.82 0.60
C LEU A 36 -13.58 5.24 0.83
N SER A 37 -14.43 6.18 1.25
CA SER A 37 -13.98 7.50 1.68
C SER A 37 -13.07 7.42 2.90
N GLY A 38 -13.33 6.51 3.83
CA GLY A 38 -12.45 6.25 4.96
C GLY A 38 -11.06 5.77 4.53
N VAL A 39 -10.98 4.85 3.56
CA VAL A 39 -9.71 4.39 2.97
C VAL A 39 -8.96 5.56 2.32
N ALA A 40 -9.63 6.36 1.49
CA ALA A 40 -9.02 7.51 0.82
C ALA A 40 -8.52 8.55 1.85
N THR A 41 -9.34 8.87 2.87
CA THR A 41 -8.98 9.82 3.92
C THR A 41 -7.77 9.34 4.73
N LEU A 42 -7.77 8.08 5.19
CA LEU A 42 -6.63 7.55 5.93
C LEU A 42 -5.35 7.55 5.06
N THR A 43 -5.49 7.23 3.77
CA THR A 43 -4.36 7.30 2.84
C THR A 43 -3.82 8.71 2.73
N GLY A 44 -4.68 9.72 2.57
CA GLY A 44 -4.30 11.13 2.54
C GLY A 44 -3.51 11.56 3.78
N LEU A 45 -3.96 11.15 4.96
CA LEU A 45 -3.25 11.44 6.21
C LEU A 45 -1.82 10.86 6.23
N PHE A 46 -1.63 9.63 5.71
CA PHE A 46 -0.29 9.05 5.59
C PHE A 46 0.55 9.76 4.53
N VAL A 47 -0.04 10.17 3.41
CA VAL A 47 0.66 10.94 2.36
C VAL A 47 1.10 12.29 2.90
N ASP A 48 0.24 13.00 3.60
CA ASP A 48 0.55 14.29 4.25
C ASP A 48 1.66 14.15 5.31
N ALA A 49 1.63 13.05 6.08
CA ALA A 49 2.64 12.79 7.11
C ALA A 49 4.06 12.65 6.56
N ILE A 50 4.21 12.24 5.30
CA ILE A 50 5.52 12.11 4.63
C ILE A 50 5.83 13.23 3.64
N GLU A 51 5.03 14.31 3.64
CA GLU A 51 5.25 15.44 2.73
C GLU A 51 6.68 16.00 2.82
N GLY A 52 7.27 16.32 1.67
CA GLY A 52 8.66 16.81 1.56
C GLY A 52 9.73 15.71 1.55
N THR A 53 9.35 14.42 1.62
CA THR A 53 10.26 13.28 1.37
C THR A 53 10.07 12.74 -0.06
N SER A 54 10.95 11.83 -0.49
CA SER A 54 10.82 11.15 -1.80
C SER A 54 9.95 9.89 -1.73
N ALA A 55 9.60 9.42 -0.53
CA ALA A 55 8.85 8.20 -0.33
C ALA A 55 7.37 8.36 -0.76
N ARG A 56 6.74 7.25 -1.15
CA ARG A 56 5.32 7.16 -1.48
C ARG A 56 4.65 6.11 -0.61
N ILE A 57 3.42 6.38 -0.21
CA ILE A 57 2.58 5.43 0.53
C ILE A 57 1.98 4.40 -0.42
N THR A 58 2.07 3.12 -0.07
CA THR A 58 1.45 2.04 -0.85
C THR A 58 0.56 1.14 0.02
N ASP A 59 -0.45 0.55 -0.60
CA ASP A 59 -1.31 -0.45 0.02
C ASP A 59 -0.64 -1.83 0.12
N THR A 60 -1.42 -2.83 0.51
CA THR A 60 -1.02 -4.23 0.55
C THR A 60 -2.12 -5.12 -0.03
N ARG A 61 -1.93 -6.46 0.06
CA ARG A 61 -3.00 -7.43 -0.21
C ARG A 61 -3.88 -7.75 1.01
N LYS A 62 -3.65 -7.09 2.15
CA LYS A 62 -4.47 -7.22 3.37
C LYS A 62 -5.77 -6.41 3.21
N THR A 63 -6.65 -6.85 2.32
CA THR A 63 -7.88 -6.16 1.93
C THR A 63 -9.12 -6.92 2.42
N THR A 64 -10.24 -6.23 2.56
CA THR A 64 -11.54 -6.86 2.78
C THR A 64 -11.86 -7.84 1.65
N PRO A 65 -12.26 -9.09 1.94
CA PRO A 65 -12.62 -10.06 0.91
C PRO A 65 -13.65 -9.49 -0.08
N GLY A 66 -13.37 -9.64 -1.37
CA GLY A 66 -14.19 -9.11 -2.47
C GLY A 66 -14.04 -7.62 -2.77
N TRP A 67 -13.39 -6.82 -1.90
CA TRP A 67 -13.31 -5.35 -2.05
C TRP A 67 -11.95 -4.84 -2.53
N ARG A 68 -10.98 -5.69 -2.78
CA ARG A 68 -9.60 -5.27 -3.09
C ARG A 68 -9.51 -4.22 -4.19
N GLN A 69 -10.26 -4.41 -5.28
CA GLN A 69 -10.24 -3.49 -6.40
C GLN A 69 -10.74 -2.10 -6.01
N LEU A 70 -11.83 -2.04 -5.24
CA LEU A 70 -12.40 -0.77 -4.75
C LEU A 70 -11.50 -0.09 -3.71
N GLN A 71 -10.97 -0.87 -2.77
CA GLN A 71 -10.07 -0.31 -1.73
C GLN A 71 -8.76 0.22 -2.33
N LYS A 72 -8.19 -0.50 -3.31
CA LYS A 72 -6.99 -0.02 -4.02
C LYS A 72 -7.25 1.23 -4.85
N TRP A 73 -8.42 1.34 -5.47
CA TRP A 73 -8.84 2.57 -6.12
C TRP A 73 -8.97 3.73 -5.12
N ALA A 74 -9.58 3.50 -3.97
CA ALA A 74 -9.69 4.50 -2.91
C ALA A 74 -8.30 4.95 -2.38
N VAL A 75 -7.32 4.04 -2.29
CA VAL A 75 -5.92 4.40 -1.96
C VAL A 75 -5.35 5.37 -2.99
N GLN A 76 -5.56 5.14 -4.29
CA GLN A 76 -5.10 6.07 -5.33
C GLN A 76 -5.77 7.45 -5.21
N LEU A 77 -7.08 7.49 -4.91
CA LEU A 77 -7.81 8.74 -4.67
C LEU A 77 -7.28 9.51 -3.46
N GLY A 78 -6.77 8.83 -2.45
CA GLY A 78 -6.08 9.44 -1.30
C GLY A 78 -4.62 9.83 -1.56
N GLY A 79 -4.12 9.73 -2.80
CA GLY A 79 -2.74 10.10 -3.16
C GLY A 79 -1.70 8.98 -2.99
N GLY A 80 -2.11 7.79 -2.56
CA GLY A 80 -1.23 6.62 -2.47
C GLY A 80 -1.02 5.92 -3.82
N VAL A 81 -0.14 4.92 -3.83
CA VAL A 81 0.08 4.04 -4.97
C VAL A 81 -0.31 2.61 -4.63
N ASN A 82 -0.56 1.79 -5.63
CA ASN A 82 -0.95 0.41 -5.39
C ASN A 82 0.27 -0.53 -5.41
N HIS A 83 0.36 -1.39 -4.41
CA HIS A 83 1.16 -2.61 -4.46
C HIS A 83 0.50 -3.63 -5.41
N ARG A 84 1.17 -4.74 -5.70
CA ARG A 84 0.64 -5.80 -6.57
C ARG A 84 -0.82 -6.16 -6.22
N MET A 85 -1.61 -6.41 -7.27
CA MET A 85 -3.02 -6.78 -7.14
C MET A 85 -3.20 -8.23 -6.68
N GLY A 86 -2.36 -9.14 -7.19
CA GLY A 86 -2.49 -10.56 -6.95
C GLY A 86 -1.16 -11.31 -6.91
N LEU A 87 -1.18 -12.59 -7.27
CA LEU A 87 0.02 -13.41 -7.40
C LEU A 87 0.55 -13.47 -8.84
N TYR A 88 -0.19 -12.86 -9.76
CA TYR A 88 0.05 -12.91 -11.21
C TYR A 88 0.81 -11.69 -11.75
N ASP A 89 0.84 -10.59 -11.02
CA ASP A 89 1.42 -9.30 -11.45
C ASP A 89 2.76 -8.97 -10.79
N ALA A 90 3.15 -9.71 -9.73
CA ALA A 90 4.51 -9.70 -9.19
C ALA A 90 4.77 -10.98 -8.36
N VAL A 91 6.01 -11.47 -8.39
CA VAL A 91 6.51 -12.43 -7.39
C VAL A 91 6.84 -11.66 -6.12
N LEU A 92 6.46 -12.18 -4.95
CA LEU A 92 6.90 -11.66 -3.66
C LEU A 92 7.43 -12.80 -2.81
N ILE A 93 8.71 -12.74 -2.55
CA ILE A 93 9.45 -13.70 -1.73
C ILE A 93 9.37 -13.22 -0.28
N LYS A 94 8.92 -14.11 0.60
CA LYS A 94 8.78 -13.89 2.04
C LYS A 94 9.68 -14.83 2.80
N GLU A 95 9.81 -14.62 4.12
CA GLU A 95 10.61 -15.46 5.04
C GLU A 95 10.46 -16.95 4.78
N ASN A 96 9.23 -17.46 4.66
CA ASN A 96 8.96 -18.89 4.43
C ASN A 96 9.42 -19.36 3.06
N HIS A 97 9.40 -18.50 2.03
CA HIS A 97 9.92 -18.82 0.71
C HIS A 97 11.45 -18.87 0.73
N ALA A 98 12.08 -17.92 1.43
CA ALA A 98 13.52 -17.88 1.62
C ALA A 98 14.00 -19.12 2.39
N ALA A 99 13.36 -19.47 3.51
CA ALA A 99 13.67 -20.65 4.29
C ALA A 99 13.56 -21.96 3.45
N ALA A 100 12.48 -22.10 2.69
CA ALA A 100 12.27 -23.27 1.81
C ALA A 100 13.27 -23.33 0.64
N ALA A 101 13.82 -22.19 0.21
CA ALA A 101 14.78 -22.12 -0.87
C ALA A 101 16.23 -22.34 -0.42
N GLY A 102 16.51 -22.17 0.88
CA GLY A 102 17.86 -22.24 1.46
C GLY A 102 18.51 -20.88 1.68
N GLY A 103 17.71 -19.79 1.64
CA GLY A 103 18.11 -18.39 1.89
C GLY A 103 17.51 -17.42 0.89
N VAL A 104 17.64 -16.14 1.19
CA VAL A 104 17.06 -15.03 0.39
C VAL A 104 17.62 -15.01 -1.03
N GLY A 105 18.95 -15.05 -1.20
CA GLY A 105 19.58 -15.06 -2.53
C GLY A 105 19.13 -16.25 -3.38
N GLN A 106 19.14 -17.48 -2.81
CA GLN A 106 18.68 -18.67 -3.50
C GLN A 106 17.20 -18.58 -3.92
N ALA A 107 16.36 -17.95 -3.11
CA ALA A 107 14.96 -17.75 -3.45
C ALA A 107 14.79 -16.80 -4.63
N VAL A 108 15.54 -15.68 -4.67
CA VAL A 108 15.53 -14.73 -5.79
C VAL A 108 16.05 -15.41 -7.07
N ALA A 109 17.18 -16.12 -7.00
CA ALA A 109 17.75 -16.85 -8.14
C ALA A 109 16.76 -17.88 -8.73
N LYS A 110 16.12 -18.67 -7.87
CA LYS A 110 15.08 -19.63 -8.29
C LYS A 110 13.87 -18.95 -8.91
N ALA A 111 13.41 -17.85 -8.32
CA ALA A 111 12.30 -17.07 -8.86
C ALA A 111 12.62 -16.53 -10.25
N ARG A 112 13.82 -16.01 -10.48
CA ARG A 112 14.28 -15.53 -11.78
C ARG A 112 14.25 -16.64 -12.84
N LEU A 113 14.79 -17.80 -12.53
CA LEU A 113 14.80 -18.94 -13.45
C LEU A 113 13.39 -19.38 -13.86
N GLN A 114 12.42 -19.29 -12.95
CA GLN A 114 11.02 -19.65 -13.22
C GLN A 114 10.20 -18.53 -13.88
N ASN A 115 10.72 -17.30 -13.88
CA ASN A 115 10.03 -16.11 -14.37
C ASN A 115 10.44 -15.66 -15.78
N LEU A 116 11.32 -16.42 -16.45
CA LEU A 116 11.90 -16.03 -17.74
C LEU A 116 10.87 -15.67 -18.82
N ASP A 117 9.75 -16.39 -18.85
CA ASP A 117 8.68 -16.15 -19.82
C ASP A 117 7.65 -15.12 -19.39
N LYS A 118 7.48 -14.91 -18.09
CA LYS A 118 6.41 -14.05 -17.53
C LYS A 118 6.82 -12.59 -17.36
N ARG A 119 8.09 -12.33 -17.13
CA ARG A 119 8.67 -10.99 -16.93
C ARG A 119 7.93 -10.13 -15.90
N VAL A 120 7.33 -10.74 -14.88
CA VAL A 120 6.74 -10.01 -13.77
C VAL A 120 7.83 -9.61 -12.77
N PRO A 121 7.73 -8.45 -12.10
CA PRO A 121 8.74 -8.01 -11.15
C PRO A 121 8.87 -8.97 -9.96
N ILE A 122 10.09 -9.06 -9.43
CA ILE A 122 10.45 -9.89 -8.27
C ILE A 122 10.74 -8.96 -7.10
N PHE A 123 9.92 -9.06 -6.06
CA PHE A 123 10.06 -8.38 -4.78
C PHE A 123 10.51 -9.39 -3.73
N VAL A 124 11.35 -8.96 -2.80
CA VAL A 124 11.87 -9.82 -1.73
C VAL A 124 11.87 -9.09 -0.39
N GLU A 125 11.28 -9.71 0.63
CA GLU A 125 11.36 -9.24 2.02
C GLU A 125 12.71 -9.65 2.62
N THR A 126 13.32 -8.74 3.39
CA THR A 126 14.59 -8.93 4.10
C THR A 126 14.46 -8.37 5.52
N GLU A 127 15.01 -9.08 6.51
CA GLU A 127 14.89 -8.74 7.93
C GLU A 127 16.18 -8.16 8.52
N ASN A 128 17.30 -8.25 7.79
CA ASN A 128 18.62 -7.78 8.23
C ASN A 128 19.52 -7.44 7.05
N LEU A 129 20.67 -6.80 7.36
CA LEU A 129 21.62 -6.32 6.35
C LEU A 129 22.31 -7.45 5.58
N ASP A 130 22.46 -8.64 6.13
CA ASP A 130 23.07 -9.77 5.43
C ASP A 130 22.11 -10.29 4.35
N GLU A 131 20.82 -10.41 4.67
CA GLU A 131 19.78 -10.73 3.68
C GLU A 131 19.65 -9.66 2.59
N VAL A 132 19.81 -8.37 2.94
CA VAL A 132 19.85 -7.28 1.95
C VAL A 132 21.01 -7.49 0.97
N ARG A 133 22.21 -7.86 1.45
CA ARG A 133 23.37 -8.15 0.58
C ARG A 133 23.14 -9.38 -0.30
N ASP A 134 22.56 -10.44 0.26
CA ASP A 134 22.25 -11.65 -0.46
C ASP A 134 21.19 -11.40 -1.57
N ALA A 135 20.15 -10.62 -1.26
CA ALA A 135 19.14 -10.20 -2.23
C ALA A 135 19.77 -9.34 -3.34
N LEU A 136 20.61 -8.37 -2.95
CA LEU A 136 21.25 -7.43 -3.85
C LEU A 136 22.17 -8.13 -4.87
N ALA A 137 22.86 -9.19 -4.47
CA ALA A 137 23.71 -10.00 -5.37
C ALA A 137 22.93 -10.61 -6.52
N GLU A 138 21.66 -10.93 -6.30
CA GLU A 138 20.76 -11.53 -7.30
C GLU A 138 19.93 -10.47 -8.07
N GLY A 139 19.92 -9.21 -7.63
CA GLY A 139 19.32 -8.05 -8.29
C GLY A 139 17.81 -8.19 -8.49
N PRO A 140 16.98 -8.30 -7.44
CA PRO A 140 15.52 -8.24 -7.56
C PRO A 140 15.06 -6.87 -8.04
N ASP A 141 13.79 -6.73 -8.44
CA ASP A 141 13.24 -5.44 -8.84
C ASP A 141 12.94 -4.56 -7.64
N ARG A 142 12.66 -5.18 -6.46
CA ARG A 142 12.41 -4.47 -5.20
C ARG A 142 12.95 -5.26 -4.01
N ILE A 143 13.61 -4.55 -3.09
CA ILE A 143 13.98 -5.06 -1.76
C ILE A 143 13.06 -4.40 -0.73
N MET A 144 12.40 -5.22 0.08
CA MET A 144 11.47 -4.78 1.13
C MET A 144 12.17 -4.97 2.47
N LEU A 145 12.34 -3.89 3.22
CA LEU A 145 12.98 -3.86 4.53
C LEU A 145 11.90 -4.11 5.59
N ASP A 146 11.81 -5.35 6.09
CA ASP A 146 10.72 -5.76 6.98
C ASP A 146 11.07 -5.54 8.44
N ASN A 147 10.29 -4.71 9.12
CA ASN A 147 10.40 -4.38 10.54
C ASN A 147 11.81 -3.92 10.99
N MET A 148 12.61 -3.35 10.10
CA MET A 148 13.91 -2.78 10.46
C MET A 148 13.74 -1.43 11.16
N ASP A 149 14.63 -1.10 12.11
CA ASP A 149 14.70 0.24 12.67
C ASP A 149 15.28 1.25 11.67
N ALA A 150 15.08 2.54 11.92
CA ALA A 150 15.49 3.60 11.01
C ALA A 150 17.00 3.63 10.75
N ALA A 151 17.83 3.27 11.72
CA ALA A 151 19.29 3.23 11.57
C ALA A 151 19.73 2.10 10.62
N THR A 152 19.15 0.93 10.79
CA THR A 152 19.37 -0.24 9.92
C THR A 152 18.83 0.02 8.52
N MET A 153 17.64 0.64 8.38
CA MET A 153 17.09 1.02 7.08
C MET A 153 18.01 1.99 6.32
N ARG A 154 18.58 3.02 6.99
CA ARG A 154 19.54 3.94 6.32
C ARG A 154 20.74 3.18 5.79
N GLN A 155 21.33 2.25 6.56
CA GLN A 155 22.45 1.43 6.10
C GLN A 155 22.07 0.53 4.92
N ALA A 156 20.86 -0.06 4.93
CA ALA A 156 20.34 -0.84 3.83
C ALA A 156 20.18 0.02 2.56
N VAL A 157 19.57 1.20 2.69
CA VAL A 157 19.40 2.17 1.58
C VAL A 157 20.75 2.57 1.00
N GLU A 158 21.72 2.96 1.83
CA GLU A 158 23.08 3.29 1.39
C GLU A 158 23.74 2.12 0.64
N THR A 159 23.62 0.90 1.18
CA THR A 159 24.20 -0.30 0.56
C THR A 159 23.58 -0.57 -0.81
N ILE A 160 22.26 -0.49 -0.93
CA ILE A 160 21.54 -0.74 -2.19
C ILE A 160 21.88 0.36 -3.22
N ARG A 161 21.85 1.63 -2.83
CA ARG A 161 22.15 2.76 -3.73
C ARG A 161 23.60 2.73 -4.22
N ALA A 162 24.57 2.34 -3.37
CA ALA A 162 25.99 2.20 -3.75
C ALA A 162 26.25 1.12 -4.81
N SER A 163 25.33 0.18 -5.00
CA SER A 163 25.47 -0.87 -6.02
C SER A 163 25.27 -0.40 -7.45
N ASN A 164 24.77 0.83 -7.65
CA ASN A 164 24.38 1.39 -8.95
C ASN A 164 23.28 0.58 -9.69
N GLN A 165 22.58 -0.31 -9.01
CA GLN A 165 21.43 -1.05 -9.55
C GLN A 165 20.14 -0.23 -9.38
N THR A 166 19.24 -0.34 -10.35
CA THR A 166 17.92 0.29 -10.26
C THR A 166 16.98 -0.66 -9.50
N ILE A 167 17.09 -0.65 -8.17
CA ILE A 167 16.26 -1.46 -7.27
C ILE A 167 15.38 -0.52 -6.46
N GLU A 168 14.07 -0.75 -6.47
CA GLU A 168 13.13 -0.02 -5.64
C GLU A 168 13.22 -0.51 -4.19
N ILE A 169 13.22 0.40 -3.23
CA ILE A 169 13.36 0.08 -1.80
C ILE A 169 12.04 0.38 -1.09
N GLU A 170 11.48 -0.63 -0.45
CA GLU A 170 10.23 -0.50 0.29
C GLU A 170 10.45 -0.76 1.78
N ALA A 171 9.95 0.14 2.64
CA ALA A 171 9.82 -0.15 4.06
C ALA A 171 8.49 -0.86 4.31
N THR A 172 8.52 -1.98 5.02
CA THR A 172 7.33 -2.73 5.42
C THR A 172 7.37 -3.03 6.91
N GLY A 173 6.18 -3.10 7.54
CA GLY A 173 6.03 -3.28 8.97
C GLY A 173 4.73 -2.66 9.49
N GLY A 174 4.65 -2.46 10.80
CA GLY A 174 3.49 -1.89 11.51
C GLY A 174 3.54 -0.37 11.62
N TYR A 175 3.75 0.37 10.53
CA TYR A 175 3.82 1.84 10.58
C TYR A 175 2.50 2.48 10.94
N THR A 176 2.59 3.53 11.79
CA THR A 176 1.50 4.41 12.19
C THR A 176 1.76 5.83 11.69
N LEU A 177 0.80 6.75 11.86
CA LEU A 177 0.99 8.16 11.49
C LEU A 177 2.15 8.82 12.26
N GLU A 178 2.44 8.34 13.48
CA GLU A 178 3.54 8.83 14.31
C GLU A 178 4.91 8.32 13.86
N THR A 179 4.98 7.15 13.24
CA THR A 179 6.26 6.47 12.90
C THR A 179 6.59 6.50 11.41
N VAL A 180 5.62 6.76 10.53
CA VAL A 180 5.80 6.71 9.07
C VAL A 180 6.81 7.75 8.58
N ARG A 181 6.86 8.93 9.22
CA ARG A 181 7.78 10.00 8.86
C ARG A 181 9.23 9.59 9.00
N GLU A 182 9.58 8.93 10.10
CA GLU A 182 10.93 8.45 10.35
C GLU A 182 11.37 7.43 9.28
N ALA A 183 10.47 6.52 8.88
CA ALA A 183 10.74 5.58 7.79
C ALA A 183 10.96 6.30 6.45
N ALA A 184 10.14 7.30 6.12
CA ALA A 184 10.27 8.07 4.89
C ALA A 184 11.62 8.82 4.81
N GLU A 185 12.12 9.32 5.94
CA GLU A 185 13.40 10.05 6.04
C GLU A 185 14.64 9.14 5.95
N THR A 186 14.48 7.82 5.89
CA THR A 186 15.59 6.90 5.64
C THR A 186 16.03 6.84 4.18
N GLY A 187 15.23 7.38 3.25
CA GLY A 187 15.50 7.37 1.82
C GLY A 187 14.92 6.19 1.06
N VAL A 188 13.95 5.47 1.63
CA VAL A 188 13.17 4.45 0.93
C VAL A 188 12.26 5.08 -0.13
N ASP A 189 11.88 4.31 -1.15
CA ASP A 189 11.01 4.77 -2.23
C ASP A 189 9.53 4.58 -1.91
N LEU A 190 9.21 3.53 -1.13
CA LEU A 190 7.86 3.13 -0.79
C LEU A 190 7.74 2.77 0.69
N ILE A 191 6.55 3.01 1.24
CA ILE A 191 6.19 2.52 2.58
C ILE A 191 4.84 1.83 2.48
N SER A 192 4.79 0.53 2.77
CA SER A 192 3.55 -0.23 2.70
C SER A 192 2.78 -0.20 4.02
N ILE A 193 1.52 0.21 3.93
CA ILE A 193 0.62 0.39 5.06
C ILE A 193 -0.59 -0.52 4.92
N GLY A 194 -0.61 -1.62 5.67
CA GLY A 194 -1.75 -2.56 5.66
C GLY A 194 -3.03 -1.94 6.23
N ALA A 195 -2.90 -1.06 7.22
CA ALA A 195 -4.02 -0.41 7.90
C ALA A 195 -4.93 0.39 6.95
N LEU A 196 -4.42 0.89 5.82
CA LEU A 196 -5.20 1.61 4.81
C LEU A 196 -6.43 0.82 4.36
N THR A 197 -6.29 -0.49 4.24
CA THR A 197 -7.34 -1.34 3.65
C THR A 197 -8.02 -2.27 4.64
N HIS A 198 -7.40 -2.58 5.78
CA HIS A 198 -8.03 -3.48 6.77
C HIS A 198 -8.53 -2.77 8.03
N SER A 199 -8.15 -1.49 8.27
CA SER A 199 -8.46 -0.79 9.53
C SER A 199 -8.87 0.68 9.34
N ALA A 200 -9.11 1.15 8.10
CA ALA A 200 -9.59 2.51 7.87
C ALA A 200 -10.97 2.72 8.51
N PRO A 201 -11.15 3.77 9.33
CA PRO A 201 -12.46 4.11 9.87
C PRO A 201 -13.37 4.63 8.75
N ALA A 202 -14.64 4.21 8.75
CA ALA A 202 -15.64 4.76 7.85
C ALA A 202 -15.92 6.24 8.16
N LEU A 203 -16.18 7.06 7.13
CA LEU A 203 -16.68 8.42 7.34
C LEU A 203 -18.17 8.38 7.69
N ASP A 204 -18.62 9.27 8.58
CA ASP A 204 -20.04 9.41 8.88
C ASP A 204 -20.75 10.21 7.78
N MET A 205 -21.75 9.60 7.15
CA MET A 205 -22.54 10.20 6.08
C MET A 205 -23.99 9.80 6.20
N SER A 206 -24.90 10.71 5.85
CA SER A 206 -26.34 10.48 5.89
C SER A 206 -27.02 10.94 4.59
N MET A 207 -28.16 10.37 4.28
CA MET A 207 -29.02 10.82 3.21
C MET A 207 -30.23 11.57 3.79
N LEU A 208 -30.49 12.77 3.29
CA LEU A 208 -31.62 13.59 3.73
C LEU A 208 -32.53 13.91 2.54
N PHE A 209 -33.84 13.78 2.74
CA PHE A 209 -34.82 14.22 1.76
C PHE A 209 -35.01 15.73 1.86
N THR A 210 -34.83 16.42 0.74
CA THR A 210 -35.05 17.88 0.63
C THR A 210 -36.31 18.24 -0.18
N GLY A 211 -37.10 17.25 -0.58
CA GLY A 211 -38.28 17.42 -1.43
C GLY A 211 -39.51 17.91 -0.69
N LYS A 212 -40.29 18.77 -1.38
CA LYS A 212 -41.70 19.04 -1.10
C LYS A 212 -42.55 17.97 -1.75
#